data_5818ee6e113281b04cfb12994d9cf03d
#
_entry.id   5818ee6e113281b04cfb12994d9cf03d
#
_cell.length_a   1.000
_cell.length_b   1.000
_cell.length_c   1.000
_cell.angle_alpha   90.00
_cell.angle_beta   90.00
_cell.angle_gamma   90.00
#
_symmetry.space_group_name_H-M   'P 1'
#
loop_
_entity.id
_entity.type
_entity.pdbx_description
1 polymer ?
#
loop_
_entity_poly.entity_id
_entity_poly.type
_entity_poly.pdbx_seq_one_letter_code
_entity_poly.pdbx_strand_id
1 'polypeptide(L)'
;APGERGTLGDLEAHGDVDVIAARSREPLQETAADAGDTVYLTCESPQALQEHSDIGLWQDAAGKAPQPARTWWALGILVAVILSASFGLARVEVAAFAGAVLMVLSGVLTPRAAVRALDWNVLFILAGSVGLGAIVVESGIAEVLSDAITTVSAGSLTAVVITLAVSTAVLTNITTNAAAASILTPIGLTLAAAFDIDPIVLLALIGTCISFTFINPFSHQSNLMVMQPGRYRMASFVKFGIPLVVVGLATAIG
;
A
#
# COMPACT_ATOMS: atom_id res chain seq x y z
N ALA A 1 -1.34 -1.09 -43.46
CA ALA A 1 -1.61 -2.54 -43.53
C ALA A 1 -1.25 -3.17 -42.19
N PRO A 2 -2.07 -4.05 -41.56
CA PRO A 2 -1.71 -4.69 -40.32
C PRO A 2 -0.76 -5.85 -40.63
N GLY A 3 0.50 -5.79 -40.21
CA GLY A 3 1.29 -6.99 -40.14
C GLY A 3 2.77 -6.97 -40.45
N GLU A 4 3.46 -5.85 -40.50
CA GLU A 4 4.92 -5.91 -40.42
C GLU A 4 5.34 -5.82 -38.96
N ARG A 5 5.88 -6.94 -38.44
CA ARG A 5 6.55 -6.99 -37.15
C ARG A 5 7.85 -6.24 -37.29
N GLY A 6 7.90 -5.01 -36.79
CA GLY A 6 9.15 -4.26 -36.69
C GLY A 6 10.02 -4.83 -35.59
N THR A 7 11.32 -4.77 -35.76
CA THR A 7 12.28 -5.05 -34.67
C THR A 7 12.52 -3.80 -33.85
N LEU A 8 12.98 -3.94 -32.61
CA LEU A 8 13.39 -2.79 -31.78
C LEU A 8 14.54 -2.01 -32.43
N GLY A 9 15.35 -2.65 -33.27
CA GLY A 9 16.37 -2.01 -34.07
C GLY A 9 15.81 -1.06 -35.14
N ASP A 10 14.60 -1.29 -35.64
CA ASP A 10 13.93 -0.40 -36.58
C ASP A 10 13.52 0.93 -35.91
N LEU A 11 13.21 0.92 -34.60
CA LEU A 11 12.94 2.13 -33.81
C LEU A 11 14.21 2.98 -33.65
N GLU A 12 15.38 2.35 -33.44
CA GLU A 12 16.67 3.04 -33.33
C GLU A 12 17.15 3.59 -34.66
N ALA A 13 16.76 2.99 -35.78
CA ALA A 13 17.22 3.41 -37.14
C ALA A 13 16.79 4.83 -37.52
N HIS A 14 15.81 5.42 -36.84
CA HIS A 14 15.35 6.80 -37.07
C HIS A 14 16.21 7.86 -36.33
N GLY A 15 17.18 7.46 -35.52
CA GLY A 15 18.24 8.33 -35.00
C GLY A 15 17.89 9.22 -33.81
N ASP A 16 16.61 9.37 -33.45
CA ASP A 16 16.16 10.25 -32.38
C ASP A 16 15.74 9.53 -31.11
N VAL A 17 15.77 8.20 -31.13
CA VAL A 17 15.29 7.33 -30.06
C VAL A 17 16.24 6.16 -29.83
N ASP A 18 16.76 5.98 -28.62
CA ASP A 18 17.58 4.84 -28.24
C ASP A 18 16.78 3.89 -27.33
N VAL A 19 16.77 2.59 -27.61
CA VAL A 19 16.13 1.58 -26.80
C VAL A 19 17.05 1.16 -25.66
N ILE A 20 16.63 1.40 -24.40
CA ILE A 20 17.42 1.07 -23.22
C ILE A 20 17.12 -0.33 -22.68
N ALA A 21 15.86 -0.73 -22.68
CA ALA A 21 15.43 -2.01 -22.15
C ALA A 21 14.07 -2.43 -22.71
N ALA A 22 13.96 -3.71 -23.04
CA ALA A 22 12.70 -4.37 -23.34
C ALA A 22 12.67 -5.72 -22.59
N ARG A 23 11.47 -6.26 -22.39
CA ARG A 23 11.33 -7.59 -21.77
C ARG A 23 11.62 -8.67 -22.83
N SER A 24 12.89 -8.96 -23.08
CA SER A 24 13.32 -9.97 -24.02
C SER A 24 14.41 -10.89 -23.48
N ARG A 25 14.52 -12.10 -24.06
CA ARG A 25 15.63 -13.06 -23.85
C ARG A 25 16.68 -12.97 -24.96
N GLU A 26 16.41 -12.21 -26.01
CA GLU A 26 17.26 -12.01 -27.19
C GLU A 26 17.94 -10.65 -27.12
N PRO A 27 18.99 -10.38 -27.92
CA PRO A 27 19.56 -9.05 -28.05
C PRO A 27 18.48 -8.05 -28.41
N LEU A 28 18.51 -6.85 -27.77
CA LEU A 28 17.45 -5.84 -27.90
C LEU A 28 17.15 -5.46 -29.36
N GLN A 29 18.19 -5.38 -30.20
CA GLN A 29 18.05 -4.97 -31.59
C GLN A 29 17.35 -6.02 -32.49
N GLU A 30 17.42 -7.30 -32.12
CA GLU A 30 16.80 -8.40 -32.84
C GLU A 30 15.42 -8.77 -32.30
N THR A 31 15.02 -8.18 -31.17
CA THR A 31 13.76 -8.48 -30.52
C THR A 31 12.60 -7.90 -31.33
N ALA A 32 11.67 -8.76 -31.73
CA ALA A 32 10.42 -8.32 -32.35
C ALA A 32 9.54 -7.62 -31.31
N ALA A 33 9.02 -6.45 -31.65
CA ALA A 33 8.06 -5.73 -30.83
C ALA A 33 6.65 -6.02 -31.35
N ASP A 34 5.78 -6.52 -30.48
CA ASP A 34 4.36 -6.70 -30.77
C ASP A 34 3.53 -5.52 -30.22
N ALA A 35 2.39 -5.26 -30.85
CA ALA A 35 1.49 -4.21 -30.40
C ALA A 35 1.01 -4.46 -28.96
N GLY A 36 1.34 -3.55 -28.04
CA GLY A 36 1.04 -3.65 -26.61
C GLY A 36 2.26 -3.94 -25.74
N ASP A 37 3.44 -4.13 -26.33
CA ASP A 37 4.67 -4.28 -25.57
C ASP A 37 5.10 -2.95 -24.94
N THR A 38 5.72 -3.03 -23.76
CA THR A 38 6.29 -1.89 -23.08
C THR A 38 7.79 -1.86 -23.26
N VAL A 39 8.29 -0.80 -23.88
CA VAL A 39 9.70 -0.59 -24.14
C VAL A 39 10.17 0.68 -23.42
N TYR A 40 11.36 0.64 -22.83
CA TYR A 40 12.00 1.83 -22.24
C TYR A 40 12.92 2.46 -23.26
N LEU A 41 12.63 3.73 -23.59
CA LEU A 41 13.35 4.50 -24.59
C LEU A 41 14.02 5.72 -23.95
N THR A 42 15.16 6.17 -24.50
CA THR A 42 15.65 7.53 -24.32
C THR A 42 15.43 8.31 -25.59
N CYS A 43 14.99 9.56 -25.46
CA CYS A 43 14.87 10.48 -26.57
C CYS A 43 15.37 11.87 -26.16
N GLU A 44 15.87 12.64 -27.09
CA GLU A 44 16.33 14.01 -26.82
C GLU A 44 15.15 14.97 -26.57
N SER A 45 14.00 14.73 -27.18
CA SER A 45 12.81 15.54 -26.99
C SER A 45 11.52 14.69 -27.02
N PRO A 46 10.49 15.05 -26.23
CA PRO A 46 9.18 14.37 -26.28
C PRO A 46 8.48 14.47 -27.64
N GLN A 47 8.85 15.47 -28.47
CA GLN A 47 8.28 15.67 -29.81
C GLN A 47 8.71 14.56 -30.77
N ALA A 48 9.93 14.04 -30.65
CA ALA A 48 10.39 12.91 -31.46
C ALA A 48 9.50 11.66 -31.29
N LEU A 49 8.96 11.43 -30.08
CA LEU A 49 8.05 10.33 -29.82
C LEU A 49 6.66 10.49 -30.46
N GLN A 50 6.21 11.74 -30.67
CA GLN A 50 4.91 12.00 -31.29
C GLN A 50 4.94 11.82 -32.81
N GLU A 51 6.11 11.96 -33.42
CA GLU A 51 6.30 11.79 -34.87
C GLU A 51 6.45 10.31 -35.26
N HIS A 52 6.71 9.43 -34.28
CA HIS A 52 6.82 7.99 -34.50
C HIS A 52 5.45 7.31 -34.54
N SER A 53 5.08 6.82 -35.73
CA SER A 53 3.80 6.13 -35.97
C SER A 53 3.64 4.83 -35.19
N ASP A 54 4.73 4.23 -34.74
CA ASP A 54 4.78 2.92 -34.10
C ASP A 54 4.68 3.02 -32.57
N ILE A 55 4.77 4.24 -32.01
CA ILE A 55 4.63 4.52 -30.58
C ILE A 55 3.20 5.00 -30.30
N GLY A 56 2.34 4.09 -29.82
CA GLY A 56 0.93 4.40 -29.60
C GLY A 56 0.66 5.19 -28.31
N LEU A 57 1.44 4.97 -27.26
CA LEU A 57 1.32 5.66 -25.97
C LEU A 57 2.70 5.75 -25.34
N TRP A 58 3.08 6.93 -24.88
CA TRP A 58 4.30 7.13 -24.13
C TRP A 58 4.02 7.79 -22.78
N GLN A 59 4.81 7.44 -21.78
CA GLN A 59 4.74 8.02 -20.44
C GLN A 59 6.15 8.24 -19.93
N ASP A 60 6.40 9.44 -19.37
CA ASP A 60 7.67 9.71 -18.72
C ASP A 60 7.93 8.70 -17.62
N ALA A 61 8.94 7.86 -17.81
CA ALA A 61 9.46 7.04 -16.72
C ALA A 61 10.18 7.96 -15.75
N ALA A 62 9.55 8.29 -14.65
CA ALA A 62 10.15 9.08 -13.58
C ALA A 62 11.24 8.25 -12.88
N GLY A 63 12.40 8.10 -13.52
CA GLY A 63 13.52 7.38 -12.93
C GLY A 63 14.69 7.29 -13.90
N LYS A 64 15.91 7.35 -13.36
CA LYS A 64 17.11 6.98 -14.10
C LYS A 64 17.05 5.50 -14.41
N ALA A 65 17.61 5.10 -15.57
CA ALA A 65 17.79 3.70 -15.93
C ALA A 65 18.32 2.88 -14.74
N PRO A 66 17.82 1.64 -14.53
CA PRO A 66 18.25 0.79 -13.44
C PRO A 66 19.78 0.69 -13.40
N GLN A 67 20.40 1.07 -12.28
CA GLN A 67 21.84 0.97 -12.10
C GLN A 67 22.14 -0.32 -11.33
N PRO A 68 22.51 -1.42 -12.00
CA PRO A 68 22.68 -2.73 -11.35
C PRO A 68 23.74 -2.70 -10.24
N ALA A 69 24.76 -1.86 -10.38
CA ALA A 69 25.81 -1.71 -9.36
C ALA A 69 25.30 -1.19 -8.01
N ARG A 70 24.20 -0.42 -8.00
CA ARG A 70 23.63 0.15 -6.76
C ARG A 70 22.54 -0.73 -6.13
N THR A 71 22.08 -1.75 -6.87
CA THR A 71 21.03 -2.67 -6.38
C THR A 71 21.47 -3.42 -5.13
N TRP A 72 22.72 -3.85 -5.08
CA TRP A 72 23.26 -4.56 -3.92
C TRP A 72 23.36 -3.69 -2.67
N TRP A 73 23.68 -2.39 -2.84
CA TRP A 73 23.64 -1.43 -1.73
C TRP A 73 22.23 -1.21 -1.22
N ALA A 74 21.27 -1.05 -2.12
CA ALA A 74 19.85 -0.90 -1.76
C ALA A 74 19.34 -2.14 -0.99
N LEU A 75 19.67 -3.34 -1.49
CA LEU A 75 19.28 -4.59 -0.84
C LEU A 75 19.95 -4.74 0.53
N GLY A 76 21.25 -4.43 0.64
CA GLY A 76 21.98 -4.48 1.90
C GLY A 76 21.38 -3.55 2.96
N ILE A 77 21.05 -2.31 2.60
CA ILE A 77 20.39 -1.35 3.50
C ILE A 77 19.01 -1.87 3.92
N LEU A 78 18.21 -2.37 2.98
CA LEU A 78 16.89 -2.92 3.27
C LEU A 78 16.97 -4.10 4.26
N VAL A 79 17.86 -5.04 4.02
CA VAL A 79 18.09 -6.19 4.91
C VAL A 79 18.55 -5.72 6.30
N ALA A 80 19.46 -4.75 6.37
CA ALA A 80 19.94 -4.20 7.63
C ALA A 80 18.81 -3.54 8.44
N VAL A 81 17.91 -2.81 7.78
CA VAL A 81 16.73 -2.21 8.41
C VAL A 81 15.79 -3.28 8.97
N ILE A 82 15.49 -4.31 8.17
CA ILE A 82 14.62 -5.42 8.60
C ILE A 82 15.23 -6.14 9.79
N LEU A 83 16.51 -6.49 9.73
CA LEU A 83 17.18 -7.20 10.80
C LEU A 83 17.26 -6.35 12.08
N SER A 84 17.59 -5.06 11.98
CA SER A 84 17.67 -4.19 13.15
C SER A 84 16.32 -4.05 13.85
N ALA A 85 15.24 -3.97 13.10
CA ALA A 85 13.88 -3.94 13.64
C ALA A 85 13.47 -5.30 14.23
N SER A 86 13.78 -6.42 13.55
CA SER A 86 13.40 -7.77 13.98
C SER A 86 14.13 -8.22 15.25
N PHE A 87 15.40 -7.83 15.41
CA PHE A 87 16.18 -8.12 16.62
C PHE A 87 15.97 -7.11 17.75
N GLY A 88 15.07 -6.14 17.58
CA GLY A 88 14.79 -5.12 18.58
C GLY A 88 15.95 -4.16 18.85
N LEU A 89 16.93 -4.07 17.93
CA LEU A 89 18.09 -3.17 18.06
C LEU A 89 17.69 -1.70 17.93
N ALA A 90 16.62 -1.45 17.15
CA ALA A 90 16.02 -0.14 16.99
C ALA A 90 14.52 -0.27 16.79
N ARG A 91 13.77 0.78 17.18
CA ARG A 91 12.33 0.86 16.87
C ARG A 91 12.15 0.91 15.36
N VAL A 92 11.10 0.28 14.85
CA VAL A 92 10.82 0.12 13.40
C VAL A 92 10.87 1.47 12.68
N GLU A 93 10.25 2.51 13.25
CA GLU A 93 10.22 3.85 12.69
C GLU A 93 11.62 4.49 12.59
N VAL A 94 12.48 4.28 13.60
CA VAL A 94 13.86 4.78 13.62
C VAL A 94 14.72 4.03 12.61
N ALA A 95 14.59 2.70 12.55
CA ALA A 95 15.31 1.87 11.59
C ALA A 95 14.92 2.22 10.14
N ALA A 96 13.64 2.38 9.87
CA ALA A 96 13.13 2.74 8.54
C ALA A 96 13.63 4.13 8.11
N PHE A 97 13.56 5.12 9.01
CA PHE A 97 14.04 6.48 8.74
C PHE A 97 15.56 6.49 8.49
N ALA A 98 16.33 5.81 9.33
CA ALA A 98 17.78 5.68 9.15
C ALA A 98 18.12 5.00 7.82
N GLY A 99 17.38 3.95 7.44
CA GLY A 99 17.53 3.28 6.14
C GLY A 99 17.26 4.21 4.96
N ALA A 100 16.21 5.03 5.03
CA ALA A 100 15.90 6.02 4.01
C ALA A 100 17.04 7.07 3.87
N VAL A 101 17.56 7.56 4.99
CA VAL A 101 18.71 8.48 5.01
C VAL A 101 19.96 7.81 4.42
N LEU A 102 20.25 6.56 4.80
CA LEU A 102 21.37 5.81 4.24
C LEU A 102 21.27 5.59 2.74
N MET A 103 20.07 5.35 2.20
CA MET A 103 19.85 5.26 0.75
C MET A 103 20.19 6.55 0.02
N VAL A 104 19.92 7.71 0.64
CA VAL A 104 20.29 9.01 0.06
C VAL A 104 21.78 9.25 0.19
N LEU A 105 22.39 8.99 1.37
CA LEU A 105 23.81 9.21 1.61
C LEU A 105 24.71 8.29 0.77
N SER A 106 24.29 7.04 0.55
CA SER A 106 24.99 6.08 -0.32
C SER A 106 24.84 6.40 -1.82
N GLY A 107 24.00 7.40 -2.16
CA GLY A 107 23.73 7.80 -3.53
C GLY A 107 22.89 6.81 -4.31
N VAL A 108 22.26 5.82 -3.66
CA VAL A 108 21.27 4.92 -4.25
C VAL A 108 20.05 5.73 -4.70
N LEU A 109 19.62 6.67 -3.85
CA LEU A 109 18.55 7.62 -4.16
C LEU A 109 19.09 9.05 -4.18
N THR A 110 18.65 9.85 -5.15
CA THR A 110 18.90 11.29 -5.08
C THR A 110 17.90 11.93 -4.11
N PRO A 111 18.23 13.04 -3.43
CA PRO A 111 17.30 13.73 -2.53
C PRO A 111 15.97 14.09 -3.20
N ARG A 112 16.01 14.49 -4.47
CA ARG A 112 14.80 14.77 -5.25
C ARG A 112 13.96 13.53 -5.51
N ALA A 113 14.58 12.39 -5.78
CA ALA A 113 13.87 11.13 -5.96
C ALA A 113 13.27 10.64 -4.64
N ALA A 114 13.96 10.79 -3.51
CA ALA A 114 13.45 10.45 -2.19
C ALA A 114 12.19 11.27 -1.85
N VAL A 115 12.19 12.59 -2.09
CA VAL A 115 11.02 13.44 -1.86
C VAL A 115 9.85 13.09 -2.80
N ARG A 116 10.14 12.75 -4.07
CA ARG A 116 9.12 12.33 -5.03
C ARG A 116 8.52 10.95 -4.71
N ALA A 117 9.27 10.09 -4.02
CA ALA A 117 8.79 8.79 -3.57
C ALA A 117 7.80 8.88 -2.40
N LEU A 118 7.70 10.04 -1.73
CA LEU A 118 6.71 10.29 -0.69
C LEU A 118 5.32 10.41 -1.32
N ASP A 119 4.41 9.56 -0.90
CA ASP A 119 3.00 9.70 -1.24
C ASP A 119 2.36 10.74 -0.31
N TRP A 120 2.25 11.97 -0.80
CA TRP A 120 1.66 13.08 -0.05
C TRP A 120 0.21 12.83 0.34
N ASN A 121 -0.56 12.08 -0.48
CA ASN A 121 -1.94 11.74 -0.15
C ASN A 121 -1.99 10.86 1.10
N VAL A 122 -1.10 9.85 1.17
CA VAL A 122 -1.00 9.00 2.36
C VAL A 122 -0.61 9.81 3.59
N LEU A 123 0.34 10.73 3.48
CA LEU A 123 0.75 11.59 4.59
C LEU A 123 -0.39 12.50 5.08
N PHE A 124 -1.14 13.11 4.16
CA PHE A 124 -2.30 13.94 4.53
C PHE A 124 -3.43 13.10 5.15
N ILE A 125 -3.69 11.89 4.64
CA ILE A 125 -4.67 10.98 5.23
C ILE A 125 -4.24 10.58 6.66
N LEU A 126 -2.97 10.25 6.88
CA LEU A 126 -2.45 9.91 8.20
C LEU A 126 -2.54 11.08 9.17
N ALA A 127 -2.12 12.27 8.75
CA ALA A 127 -2.22 13.48 9.58
C ALA A 127 -3.69 13.80 9.93
N GLY A 128 -4.59 13.73 8.96
CA GLY A 128 -6.02 13.91 9.18
C GLY A 128 -6.62 12.86 10.11
N SER A 129 -6.16 11.62 10.01
CA SER A 129 -6.59 10.52 10.88
C SER A 129 -6.18 10.74 12.33
N VAL A 130 -4.96 11.23 12.57
CA VAL A 130 -4.50 11.60 13.93
C VAL A 130 -5.35 12.73 14.50
N GLY A 131 -5.65 13.76 13.69
CA GLY A 131 -6.54 14.85 14.08
C GLY A 131 -7.96 14.37 14.40
N LEU A 132 -8.50 13.47 13.59
CA LEU A 132 -9.81 12.86 13.83
C LEU A 132 -9.82 12.06 15.16
N GLY A 133 -8.78 11.28 15.43
CA GLY A 133 -8.62 10.56 16.69
C GLY A 133 -8.62 11.50 17.90
N ALA A 134 -7.91 12.64 17.81
CA ALA A 134 -7.91 13.65 18.86
C ALA A 134 -9.31 14.24 19.10
N ILE A 135 -10.07 14.54 18.04
CA ILE A 135 -11.46 15.01 18.14
C ILE A 135 -12.34 13.98 18.85
N VAL A 136 -12.20 12.70 18.53
CA VAL A 136 -12.99 11.61 19.15
C VAL A 136 -12.74 11.54 20.66
N VAL A 137 -11.49 11.75 21.09
CA VAL A 137 -11.15 11.80 22.52
C VAL A 137 -11.70 13.06 23.18
N GLU A 138 -11.38 14.25 22.61
CA GLU A 138 -11.75 15.54 23.23
C GLU A 138 -13.25 15.80 23.26
N SER A 139 -14.01 15.24 22.29
CA SER A 139 -15.47 15.38 22.25
C SER A 139 -16.22 14.45 23.21
N GLY A 140 -15.54 13.52 23.89
CA GLY A 140 -16.19 12.52 24.75
C GLY A 140 -16.89 11.39 23.97
N ILE A 141 -16.77 11.35 22.65
CA ILE A 141 -17.36 10.26 21.83
C ILE A 141 -16.75 8.91 22.18
N ALA A 142 -15.45 8.87 22.50
CA ALA A 142 -14.77 7.62 22.88
C ALA A 142 -15.38 7.00 24.11
N GLU A 143 -15.69 7.81 25.14
CA GLU A 143 -16.33 7.39 26.39
C GLU A 143 -17.75 6.89 26.11
N VAL A 144 -18.56 7.63 25.37
CA VAL A 144 -19.94 7.24 25.05
C VAL A 144 -19.98 5.89 24.30
N LEU A 145 -19.11 5.70 23.32
CA LEU A 145 -19.04 4.46 22.56
C LEU A 145 -18.49 3.29 23.42
N SER A 146 -17.52 3.57 24.27
CA SER A 146 -16.99 2.59 25.23
C SER A 146 -18.07 2.12 26.20
N ASP A 147 -18.86 3.04 26.75
CA ASP A 147 -19.98 2.72 27.65
C ASP A 147 -21.08 1.94 26.93
N ALA A 148 -21.37 2.28 25.69
CA ALA A 148 -22.31 1.54 24.86
C ALA A 148 -21.83 0.09 24.63
N ILE A 149 -20.57 -0.11 24.26
CA ILE A 149 -19.97 -1.44 24.10
C ILE A 149 -20.02 -2.22 25.41
N THR A 150 -19.65 -1.60 26.52
CA THR A 150 -19.66 -2.24 27.85
C THR A 150 -21.08 -2.65 28.27
N THR A 151 -22.07 -1.80 28.00
CA THR A 151 -23.48 -2.07 28.30
C THR A 151 -24.01 -3.24 27.47
N VAL A 152 -23.77 -3.24 26.15
CA VAL A 152 -24.18 -4.33 25.25
C VAL A 152 -23.49 -5.64 25.62
N SER A 153 -22.26 -5.56 26.11
CA SER A 153 -21.42 -6.72 26.49
C SER A 153 -21.74 -7.24 27.92
N ALA A 154 -22.70 -6.62 28.63
CA ALA A 154 -23.08 -6.97 29.99
C ALA A 154 -21.84 -7.08 30.97
N GLY A 155 -20.82 -6.28 30.74
CA GLY A 155 -19.58 -6.27 31.52
C GLY A 155 -18.66 -7.49 31.32
N SER A 156 -18.95 -8.36 30.33
CA SER A 156 -18.10 -9.50 30.01
C SER A 156 -16.95 -9.10 29.10
N LEU A 157 -15.71 -9.32 29.52
CA LEU A 157 -14.52 -9.03 28.71
C LEU A 157 -14.55 -9.74 27.34
N THR A 158 -14.94 -11.02 27.30
CA THR A 158 -15.06 -11.78 26.06
C THR A 158 -16.07 -11.13 25.11
N ALA A 159 -17.22 -10.68 25.63
CA ALA A 159 -18.22 -10.01 24.82
C ALA A 159 -17.74 -8.64 24.35
N VAL A 160 -16.95 -7.90 25.14
CA VAL A 160 -16.30 -6.64 24.73
C VAL A 160 -15.34 -6.89 23.56
N VAL A 161 -14.47 -7.90 23.66
CA VAL A 161 -13.52 -8.27 22.60
C VAL A 161 -14.26 -8.62 21.30
N ILE A 162 -15.32 -9.45 21.39
CA ILE A 162 -16.14 -9.82 20.23
C ILE A 162 -16.81 -8.59 19.62
N THR A 163 -17.45 -7.75 20.43
CA THR A 163 -18.16 -6.55 19.97
C THR A 163 -17.21 -5.57 19.31
N LEU A 164 -16.03 -5.35 19.92
CA LEU A 164 -15.01 -4.47 19.36
C LEU A 164 -14.46 -5.01 18.04
N ALA A 165 -14.16 -6.31 17.96
CA ALA A 165 -13.66 -6.95 16.74
C ALA A 165 -14.68 -6.86 15.59
N VAL A 166 -15.95 -7.18 15.87
CA VAL A 166 -17.03 -7.11 14.89
C VAL A 166 -17.25 -5.67 14.45
N SER A 167 -17.31 -4.71 15.38
CA SER A 167 -17.45 -3.28 15.07
C SER A 167 -16.31 -2.79 14.19
N THR A 168 -15.09 -3.23 14.48
CA THR A 168 -13.90 -2.90 13.67
C THR A 168 -14.02 -3.45 12.24
N ALA A 169 -14.38 -4.73 12.10
CA ALA A 169 -14.53 -5.36 10.79
C ALA A 169 -15.67 -4.72 9.97
N VAL A 170 -16.78 -4.34 10.61
CA VAL A 170 -17.88 -3.63 9.94
C VAL A 170 -17.41 -2.24 9.50
N LEU A 171 -16.82 -1.48 10.40
CA LEU A 171 -16.44 -0.10 10.13
C LEU A 171 -15.38 -0.01 9.01
N THR A 172 -14.38 -0.89 9.01
CA THR A 172 -13.33 -0.90 7.97
C THR A 172 -13.88 -1.29 6.58
N ASN A 173 -14.99 -2.02 6.49
CA ASN A 173 -15.65 -2.32 5.22
C ASN A 173 -16.55 -1.17 4.71
N ILE A 174 -16.89 -0.20 5.55
CA ILE A 174 -17.70 0.97 5.19
C ILE A 174 -16.81 2.20 4.95
N THR A 175 -15.72 2.32 5.71
CA THR A 175 -14.79 3.45 5.67
C THR A 175 -13.40 3.01 5.21
N THR A 176 -12.42 3.92 5.26
CA THR A 176 -11.00 3.56 5.07
C THR A 176 -10.40 2.98 6.35
N ASN A 177 -9.38 2.13 6.20
CA ASN A 177 -8.66 1.55 7.34
C ASN A 177 -8.14 2.63 8.30
N ALA A 178 -7.60 3.73 7.75
CA ALA A 178 -7.10 4.84 8.55
C ALA A 178 -8.19 5.53 9.37
N ALA A 179 -9.38 5.75 8.80
CA ALA A 179 -10.51 6.33 9.50
C ALA A 179 -11.04 5.38 10.60
N ALA A 180 -11.18 4.08 10.28
CA ALA A 180 -11.58 3.08 11.27
C ALA A 180 -10.59 3.02 12.44
N ALA A 181 -9.28 3.00 12.16
CA ALA A 181 -8.23 3.05 13.18
C ALA A 181 -8.35 4.28 14.08
N SER A 182 -8.53 5.45 13.48
CA SER A 182 -8.59 6.73 14.21
C SER A 182 -9.76 6.81 15.19
N ILE A 183 -10.89 6.19 14.84
CA ILE A 183 -12.09 6.15 15.67
C ILE A 183 -11.96 5.08 16.76
N LEU A 184 -11.51 3.88 16.39
CA LEU A 184 -11.56 2.72 17.29
C LEU A 184 -10.38 2.63 18.24
N THR A 185 -9.22 3.21 17.90
CA THR A 185 -8.05 3.23 18.79
C THR A 185 -8.34 3.92 20.13
N PRO A 186 -8.89 5.15 20.18
CA PRO A 186 -9.27 5.78 21.44
C PRO A 186 -10.28 4.96 22.24
N ILE A 187 -11.28 4.38 21.58
CA ILE A 187 -12.29 3.53 22.22
C ILE A 187 -11.64 2.29 22.84
N GLY A 188 -10.72 1.65 22.11
CA GLY A 188 -9.95 0.52 22.60
C GLY A 188 -9.11 0.87 23.84
N LEU A 189 -8.50 2.06 23.87
CA LEU A 189 -7.76 2.55 25.04
C LEU A 189 -8.67 2.78 26.26
N THR A 190 -9.83 3.39 26.04
CA THR A 190 -10.82 3.61 27.12
C THR A 190 -11.34 2.28 27.66
N LEU A 191 -11.67 1.32 26.79
CA LEU A 191 -12.08 -0.03 27.18
C LEU A 191 -10.99 -0.78 27.94
N ALA A 192 -9.72 -0.69 27.48
CA ALA A 192 -8.60 -1.32 28.18
C ALA A 192 -8.45 -0.80 29.61
N ALA A 193 -8.58 0.51 29.79
CA ALA A 193 -8.57 1.13 31.12
C ALA A 193 -9.76 0.71 31.97
N ALA A 194 -10.96 0.60 31.40
CA ALA A 194 -12.18 0.20 32.11
C ALA A 194 -12.13 -1.26 32.59
N PHE A 195 -11.45 -2.16 31.88
CA PHE A 195 -11.33 -3.57 32.20
C PHE A 195 -9.99 -3.95 32.84
N ASP A 196 -9.12 -2.97 33.11
CA ASP A 196 -7.78 -3.15 33.73
C ASP A 196 -6.92 -4.19 32.97
N ILE A 197 -6.91 -4.08 31.62
CA ILE A 197 -6.12 -4.94 30.74
C ILE A 197 -5.07 -4.13 29.99
N ASP A 198 -4.01 -4.82 29.50
CA ASP A 198 -2.99 -4.19 28.70
C ASP A 198 -3.61 -3.61 27.41
N PRO A 199 -3.51 -2.31 27.16
CA PRO A 199 -4.01 -1.67 25.94
C PRO A 199 -3.52 -2.35 24.66
N ILE A 200 -2.31 -2.92 24.66
CA ILE A 200 -1.71 -3.58 23.50
C ILE A 200 -2.61 -4.70 22.97
N VAL A 201 -3.32 -5.42 23.85
CA VAL A 201 -4.22 -6.53 23.48
C VAL A 201 -5.35 -6.01 22.58
N LEU A 202 -6.07 -4.97 23.02
CA LEU A 202 -7.17 -4.41 22.23
C LEU A 202 -6.69 -3.65 21.00
N LEU A 203 -5.55 -2.99 21.08
CA LEU A 203 -4.95 -2.32 19.93
C LEU A 203 -4.48 -3.32 18.86
N ALA A 204 -3.91 -4.46 19.27
CA ALA A 204 -3.54 -5.55 18.36
C ALA A 204 -4.78 -6.17 17.70
N LEU A 205 -5.86 -6.37 18.47
CA LEU A 205 -7.14 -6.85 17.95
C LEU A 205 -7.71 -5.88 16.89
N ILE A 206 -7.77 -4.58 17.20
CA ILE A 206 -8.21 -3.54 16.26
C ILE A 206 -7.33 -3.56 15.03
N GLY A 207 -6.00 -3.54 15.18
CA GLY A 207 -5.04 -3.53 14.07
C GLY A 207 -5.18 -4.75 13.15
N THR A 208 -5.50 -5.92 13.72
CA THR A 208 -5.76 -7.14 12.94
C THR A 208 -7.10 -7.04 12.21
N CYS A 209 -8.17 -6.66 12.91
CA CYS A 209 -9.52 -6.62 12.36
C CYS A 209 -9.72 -5.52 11.30
N ILE A 210 -8.97 -4.43 11.37
CA ILE A 210 -8.96 -3.37 10.33
C ILE A 210 -8.55 -3.94 8.97
N SER A 211 -7.73 -4.98 8.93
CA SER A 211 -7.27 -5.61 7.68
C SER A 211 -8.33 -6.51 7.02
N PHE A 212 -9.48 -6.75 7.65
CA PHE A 212 -10.55 -7.60 7.13
C PHE A 212 -11.46 -6.86 6.12
N THR A 213 -10.88 -6.22 5.14
CA THR A 213 -11.53 -5.44 4.08
C THR A 213 -11.94 -6.29 2.88
N PHE A 214 -12.54 -7.46 3.13
CA PHE A 214 -12.82 -8.44 2.08
C PHE A 214 -14.21 -8.28 1.44
N ILE A 215 -15.15 -7.63 2.13
CA ILE A 215 -16.56 -7.55 1.70
C ILE A 215 -16.76 -6.45 0.67
N ASN A 216 -16.12 -5.29 0.88
CA ASN A 216 -16.25 -4.13 0.00
C ASN A 216 -14.97 -3.91 -0.81
N PRO A 217 -15.01 -3.98 -2.15
CA PRO A 217 -13.83 -3.75 -2.97
C PRO A 217 -13.28 -2.31 -2.86
N PHE A 218 -14.10 -1.34 -2.49
CA PHE A 218 -13.69 0.05 -2.34
C PHE A 218 -12.94 0.34 -1.03
N SER A 219 -12.99 -0.56 -0.06
CA SER A 219 -12.33 -0.38 1.23
C SER A 219 -10.81 -0.52 1.15
N HIS A 220 -10.27 -1.19 0.12
CA HIS A 220 -8.82 -1.35 -0.07
C HIS A 220 -8.42 -1.28 -1.54
N GLN A 221 -7.31 -0.57 -1.82
CA GLN A 221 -6.84 -0.34 -3.19
C GLN A 221 -6.53 -1.64 -3.95
N SER A 222 -5.99 -2.68 -3.29
CA SER A 222 -5.70 -3.96 -3.92
C SER A 222 -6.94 -4.65 -4.48
N ASN A 223 -8.09 -4.53 -3.81
CA ASN A 223 -9.35 -5.10 -4.27
C ASN A 223 -9.83 -4.41 -5.57
N LEU A 224 -9.66 -3.08 -5.64
CA LEU A 224 -9.98 -2.31 -6.85
C LEU A 224 -9.08 -2.70 -8.02
N MET A 225 -7.79 -2.92 -7.77
CA MET A 225 -6.83 -3.30 -8.81
C MET A 225 -7.17 -4.64 -9.47
N VAL A 226 -7.68 -5.61 -8.73
CA VAL A 226 -8.05 -6.93 -9.28
C VAL A 226 -9.47 -6.98 -9.82
N MET A 227 -10.33 -6.05 -9.43
CA MET A 227 -11.74 -6.03 -9.81
C MET A 227 -11.95 -5.91 -11.32
N GLN A 228 -11.26 -4.98 -11.98
CA GLN A 228 -11.41 -4.73 -13.42
C GLN A 228 -10.76 -5.84 -14.27
N PRO A 229 -9.49 -6.21 -14.09
CA PRO A 229 -8.87 -7.28 -14.88
C PRO A 229 -9.57 -8.63 -14.70
N GLY A 230 -10.00 -8.93 -13.46
CA GLY A 230 -10.70 -10.15 -13.13
C GLY A 230 -12.19 -10.16 -13.49
N ARG A 231 -12.73 -9.04 -13.97
CA ARG A 231 -14.17 -8.85 -14.25
C ARG A 231 -15.07 -9.25 -13.08
N TYR A 232 -14.58 -9.06 -11.85
CA TYR A 232 -15.33 -9.40 -10.65
C TYR A 232 -16.48 -8.41 -10.42
N ARG A 233 -17.63 -8.96 -10.05
CA ARG A 233 -18.81 -8.18 -9.64
C ARG A 233 -18.74 -7.91 -8.14
N MET A 234 -19.35 -6.82 -7.69
CA MET A 234 -19.48 -6.49 -6.26
C MET A 234 -20.02 -7.68 -5.43
N ALA A 235 -21.02 -8.38 -5.97
CA ALA A 235 -21.60 -9.56 -5.34
C ALA A 235 -20.60 -10.69 -5.09
N SER A 236 -19.54 -10.79 -5.90
CA SER A 236 -18.47 -11.79 -5.68
C SER A 236 -17.66 -11.47 -4.42
N PHE A 237 -17.33 -10.18 -4.20
CA PHE A 237 -16.64 -9.76 -2.98
C PHE A 237 -17.50 -10.02 -1.74
N VAL A 238 -18.79 -9.72 -1.77
CA VAL A 238 -19.69 -10.02 -0.66
C VAL A 238 -19.76 -11.53 -0.40
N LYS A 239 -19.94 -12.33 -1.44
CA LYS A 239 -20.10 -13.79 -1.32
C LYS A 239 -18.89 -14.48 -0.72
N PHE A 240 -17.69 -14.08 -1.14
CA PHE A 240 -16.44 -14.68 -0.66
C PHE A 240 -15.86 -13.92 0.54
N GLY A 241 -16.11 -12.62 0.64
CA GLY A 241 -15.62 -11.76 1.71
C GLY A 241 -16.26 -12.05 3.06
N ILE A 242 -17.57 -12.30 3.11
CA ILE A 242 -18.26 -12.61 4.38
C ILE A 242 -17.66 -13.86 5.06
N PRO A 243 -17.51 -15.02 4.41
CA PRO A 243 -16.86 -16.16 5.03
C PRO A 243 -15.43 -15.89 5.50
N LEU A 244 -14.66 -15.12 4.71
CA LEU A 244 -13.29 -14.75 5.07
C LEU A 244 -13.25 -13.85 6.32
N VAL A 245 -14.15 -12.88 6.43
CA VAL A 245 -14.27 -12.03 7.62
C VAL A 245 -14.66 -12.87 8.84
N VAL A 246 -15.61 -13.79 8.69
CA VAL A 246 -16.02 -14.68 9.80
C VAL A 246 -14.88 -15.55 10.29
N VAL A 247 -14.14 -16.18 9.38
CA VAL A 247 -12.95 -16.98 9.73
C VAL A 247 -11.87 -16.10 10.35
N GLY A 248 -11.62 -14.92 9.78
CA GLY A 248 -10.67 -13.95 10.34
C GLY A 248 -11.03 -13.52 11.75
N LEU A 249 -12.30 -13.17 11.99
CA LEU A 249 -12.79 -12.82 13.33
C LEU A 249 -12.66 -13.99 14.31
N ALA A 250 -13.03 -15.20 13.88
CA ALA A 250 -12.90 -16.38 14.73
C ALA A 250 -11.44 -16.65 15.14
N THR A 251 -10.49 -16.43 14.23
CA THR A 251 -9.05 -16.59 14.53
C THR A 251 -8.44 -15.44 15.30
N ALA A 252 -8.99 -14.23 15.22
CA ALA A 252 -8.50 -13.07 15.95
C ALA A 252 -8.99 -13.03 17.40
N ILE A 253 -10.13 -13.67 17.69
CA ILE A 253 -10.77 -13.71 19.02
C ILE A 253 -10.38 -14.97 19.80
N GLY A 254 -10.13 -16.09 19.10
CA GLY A 254 -9.78 -17.40 19.70
C GLY A 254 -8.33 -17.56 19.98
#